data_75951a2bdd7fa4d9f9c9bdb18926100d
#
_entry.id   75951a2bdd7fa4d9f9c9bdb18926100d
#
_cell.length_a   1.000
_cell.length_b   1.000
_cell.length_c   1.000
_cell.angle_alpha   90.00
_cell.angle_beta   90.00
_cell.angle_gamma   90.00
#
_symmetry.space_group_name_H-M   'P 1'
#
loop_
_entity.id
_entity.type
_entity.pdbx_description
1 polymer ?
#
loop_
_entity_poly.entity_id
_entity_poly.type
_entity_poly.pdbx_seq_one_letter_code
_entity_poly.pdbx_strand_id
1 'polypeptide(L)'
;MRIGIPAFDYEEAISGVKVKWNGLQSGLNYAGDYNRYDVDALLPGIHLDAAGKGTIDAGKLSVQTESQRGVAGLMLGKGQAQLASLAVETSKPSPFKGSLNALQYGYQTNASGDYLNSDVQLGFASLDLSGKRYGPADMAFAARHLHAPTVAKLEQVLRDIQKQGLSTSDDNGKAFAMFKQNGMPLLRNDPELELKHLTLRLPDGRAIVGTGSPFAP
;
A
#
# COMPACT_ATOMS: atom_id res chain seq x y z
N MET A 1 15.02 17.27 6.43
CA MET A 1 14.09 18.22 5.80
C MET A 1 12.72 18.01 6.40
N ARG A 2 11.96 19.09 6.65
CA ARG A 2 10.57 18.99 7.11
C ARG A 2 9.68 19.77 6.16
N ILE A 3 8.51 19.20 5.84
CA ILE A 3 7.50 19.81 4.98
C ILE A 3 6.19 19.82 5.77
N GLY A 4 5.49 20.94 5.78
CA GLY A 4 4.18 21.06 6.38
C GLY A 4 3.24 21.80 5.42
N ILE A 5 2.03 21.27 5.29
CA ILE A 5 0.91 21.96 4.64
C ILE A 5 -0.09 22.28 5.76
N PRO A 6 -0.39 23.55 6.01
CA PRO A 6 -1.34 23.92 7.07
C PRO A 6 -2.74 23.42 6.76
N ALA A 7 -3.58 23.34 7.79
CA ALA A 7 -4.99 23.09 7.63
C ALA A 7 -5.66 24.26 6.87
N PHE A 8 -6.65 23.95 6.06
CA PHE A 8 -7.51 24.94 5.38
C PHE A 8 -8.89 24.34 5.09
N ASP A 9 -9.86 25.23 4.94
CA ASP A 9 -11.17 24.91 4.43
C ASP A 9 -11.34 25.61 3.08
N TYR A 10 -11.88 24.91 2.10
CA TYR A 10 -12.12 25.39 0.75
C TYR A 10 -13.53 25.04 0.31
N GLU A 11 -14.23 25.99 -0.31
CA GLU A 11 -15.53 25.76 -0.93
C GLU A 11 -15.50 26.34 -2.36
N GLU A 12 -15.85 25.50 -3.32
CA GLU A 12 -15.95 25.93 -4.71
C GLU A 12 -17.34 26.53 -4.96
N ALA A 13 -17.36 27.79 -5.38
CA ALA A 13 -18.60 28.56 -5.50
C ALA A 13 -19.57 28.03 -6.59
N ILE A 14 -19.07 27.38 -7.64
CA ILE A 14 -19.87 26.91 -8.77
C ILE A 14 -20.47 25.52 -8.49
N SER A 15 -19.66 24.58 -8.05
CA SER A 15 -20.06 23.19 -7.82
C SER A 15 -20.56 22.93 -6.39
N GLY A 16 -20.26 23.85 -5.44
CA GLY A 16 -20.55 23.68 -4.02
C GLY A 16 -19.72 22.61 -3.34
N VAL A 17 -18.65 22.12 -3.96
CA VAL A 17 -17.76 21.14 -3.35
C VAL A 17 -17.01 21.79 -2.19
N LYS A 18 -17.05 21.13 -1.04
CA LYS A 18 -16.34 21.55 0.18
C LYS A 18 -15.21 20.60 0.49
N VAL A 19 -14.06 21.15 0.81
CA VAL A 19 -12.87 20.41 1.24
C VAL A 19 -12.42 20.94 2.59
N LYS A 20 -12.37 20.08 3.59
CA LYS A 20 -11.73 20.38 4.86
C LYS A 20 -10.44 19.59 4.95
N TRP A 21 -9.33 20.27 4.86
CA TRP A 21 -7.99 19.74 4.95
C TRP A 21 -7.40 20.01 6.34
N ASN A 22 -7.09 18.95 7.10
CA ASN A 22 -6.59 19.10 8.47
C ASN A 22 -5.07 19.23 8.58
N GLY A 23 -4.40 19.48 7.46
CA GLY A 23 -2.95 19.65 7.40
C GLY A 23 -2.19 18.38 7.03
N LEU A 24 -0.92 18.57 6.72
CA LEU A 24 0.07 17.48 6.51
C LEU A 24 1.37 17.88 7.17
N GLN A 25 1.99 16.94 7.85
CA GLN A 25 3.35 17.05 8.34
C GLN A 25 4.18 15.89 7.81
N SER A 26 5.37 16.18 7.31
CA SER A 26 6.29 15.13 6.84
C SER A 26 7.72 15.51 7.19
N GLY A 27 8.48 14.52 7.62
CA GLY A 27 9.91 14.58 7.84
C GLY A 27 10.64 13.67 6.86
N LEU A 28 11.74 14.14 6.31
CA LEU A 28 12.68 13.36 5.53
C LEU A 28 14.07 13.57 6.11
N ASN A 29 14.67 12.50 6.64
CA ASN A 29 16.06 12.44 7.00
C ASN A 29 16.79 11.58 5.98
N TYR A 30 17.97 11.98 5.57
CA TYR A 30 18.81 11.22 4.65
C TYR A 30 20.28 11.35 5.04
N ALA A 31 21.05 10.30 4.79
CA ALA A 31 22.49 10.34 4.92
C ALA A 31 23.11 11.18 3.77
N GLY A 32 24.27 11.78 4.01
CA GLY A 32 24.91 12.68 3.03
C GLY A 32 25.28 12.01 1.70
N ASP A 33 25.39 10.70 1.67
CA ASP A 33 25.64 9.89 0.49
C ASP A 33 24.35 9.37 -0.19
N TYR A 34 23.17 9.78 0.30
CA TYR A 34 21.85 9.35 -0.16
C TYR A 34 21.61 7.83 -0.15
N ASN A 35 22.36 7.11 0.69
CA ASN A 35 22.20 5.66 0.81
C ASN A 35 21.20 5.26 1.89
N ARG A 36 20.76 6.19 2.72
CA ARG A 36 19.75 5.97 3.76
C ARG A 36 18.71 7.07 3.76
N TYR A 37 17.45 6.66 3.89
CA TYR A 37 16.30 7.56 4.03
C TYR A 37 15.42 7.10 5.17
N ASP A 38 15.04 8.04 6.03
CA ASP A 38 13.99 7.84 7.02
C ASP A 38 12.88 8.86 6.69
N VAL A 39 11.67 8.39 6.50
CA VAL A 39 10.51 9.23 6.20
C VAL A 39 9.46 9.01 7.25
N ASP A 40 8.93 10.10 7.78
CA ASP A 40 7.71 10.14 8.56
C ASP A 40 6.70 11.08 7.90
N ALA A 41 5.43 10.69 7.88
CA ALA A 41 4.35 11.51 7.41
C ALA A 41 3.10 11.34 8.28
N LEU A 42 2.43 12.44 8.54
CA LEU A 42 1.20 12.52 9.31
C LEU A 42 0.20 13.41 8.60
N LEU A 43 -0.91 12.82 8.17
CA LEU A 43 -2.10 13.50 7.70
C LEU A 43 -3.19 13.32 8.77
N PRO A 44 -3.59 14.36 9.50
CA PRO A 44 -4.61 14.25 10.54
C PRO A 44 -6.00 13.87 10.02
N GLY A 45 -6.31 14.21 8.78
CA GLY A 45 -7.54 13.83 8.10
C GLY A 45 -7.93 14.77 6.98
N ILE A 46 -8.89 14.33 6.17
CA ILE A 46 -9.52 15.11 5.11
C ILE A 46 -11.01 14.78 5.06
N HIS A 47 -11.84 15.81 4.87
CA HIS A 47 -13.26 15.67 4.57
C HIS A 47 -13.57 16.33 3.24
N LEU A 48 -14.30 15.62 2.39
CA LEU A 48 -14.79 16.08 1.09
C LEU A 48 -16.32 15.98 1.11
N ASP A 49 -17.02 17.06 0.76
CA ASP A 49 -18.47 17.07 0.53
C ASP A 49 -18.74 17.54 -0.90
N ALA A 50 -19.29 16.65 -1.71
CA ALA A 50 -19.62 16.90 -3.10
C ALA A 50 -21.11 17.28 -3.26
N ALA A 51 -21.55 18.34 -2.57
CA ALA A 51 -22.82 19.05 -2.73
C ALA A 51 -24.02 18.16 -3.18
N GLY A 52 -24.50 17.28 -2.32
CA GLY A 52 -25.63 16.38 -2.58
C GLY A 52 -25.33 15.17 -3.47
N LYS A 53 -24.06 14.92 -3.81
CA LYS A 53 -23.60 13.69 -4.49
C LYS A 53 -23.02 12.69 -3.51
N GLY A 54 -22.38 13.17 -2.43
CA GLY A 54 -21.81 12.32 -1.40
C GLY A 54 -20.66 12.96 -0.63
N THR A 55 -20.13 12.20 0.33
CA THR A 55 -19.01 12.61 1.19
C THR A 55 -17.91 11.57 1.19
N ILE A 56 -16.69 12.01 1.41
CA ILE A 56 -15.52 11.18 1.70
C ILE A 56 -14.87 11.73 2.95
N ASP A 57 -14.74 10.88 3.97
CA ASP A 57 -14.06 11.18 5.22
C ASP A 57 -12.86 10.25 5.37
N ALA A 58 -11.66 10.78 5.36
CA ALA A 58 -10.46 10.04 5.73
C ALA A 58 -9.94 10.58 7.07
N GLY A 59 -9.80 9.67 8.02
CA GLY A 59 -9.22 9.95 9.33
C GLY A 59 -7.69 10.04 9.25
N LYS A 60 -7.06 9.97 10.42
CA LYS A 60 -5.62 10.07 10.55
C LYS A 60 -4.90 8.99 9.72
N LEU A 61 -3.99 9.43 8.85
CA LEU A 61 -3.02 8.57 8.17
C LEU A 61 -1.62 8.89 8.71
N SER A 62 -0.92 7.85 9.15
CA SER A 62 0.49 7.93 9.52
C SER A 62 1.31 6.95 8.69
N VAL A 63 2.48 7.39 8.25
CA VAL A 63 3.45 6.58 7.50
C VAL A 63 4.82 6.78 8.12
N GLN A 64 5.55 5.69 8.32
CA GLN A 64 6.93 5.69 8.76
C GLN A 64 7.70 4.68 7.93
N THR A 65 8.85 5.08 7.41
CA THR A 65 9.76 4.18 6.69
C THR A 65 11.20 4.46 7.06
N GLU A 66 11.97 3.40 7.16
CA GLU A 66 13.41 3.42 7.28
C GLU A 66 13.97 2.58 6.13
N SER A 67 14.78 3.17 5.28
CA SER A 67 15.30 2.50 4.08
C SER A 67 16.76 2.82 3.86
N GLN A 68 17.51 1.82 3.46
CA GLN A 68 18.90 1.99 3.05
C GLN A 68 19.18 1.25 1.74
N ARG A 69 20.11 1.77 0.97
CA ARG A 69 20.57 1.11 -0.25
C ARG A 69 21.35 -0.14 0.11
N GLY A 70 20.94 -1.25 -0.47
CA GLY A 70 21.56 -2.56 -0.25
C GLY A 70 22.01 -3.22 -1.53
N VAL A 71 21.96 -4.55 -1.55
CA VAL A 71 22.39 -5.40 -2.66
C VAL A 71 21.68 -5.01 -3.97
N ALA A 72 22.39 -5.09 -5.07
CA ALA A 72 21.94 -4.73 -6.42
C ALA A 72 21.34 -3.28 -6.52
N GLY A 73 21.68 -2.39 -5.56
CA GLY A 73 21.18 -1.03 -5.53
C GLY A 73 19.72 -0.88 -5.09
N LEU A 74 19.09 -1.95 -4.63
CA LEU A 74 17.73 -1.96 -4.10
C LEU A 74 17.66 -1.25 -2.75
N MET A 75 16.49 -0.62 -2.48
CA MET A 75 16.22 -0.05 -1.16
C MET A 75 15.66 -1.14 -0.25
N LEU A 76 16.38 -1.39 0.84
CA LEU A 76 16.04 -2.35 1.89
C LEU A 76 15.61 -1.61 3.14
N GLY A 77 14.80 -2.24 3.96
CA GLY A 77 14.38 -1.65 5.23
C GLY A 77 13.00 -2.08 5.66
N LYS A 78 12.37 -1.23 6.43
CA LYS A 78 11.03 -1.47 6.99
C LYS A 78 10.15 -0.25 6.85
N GLY A 79 8.86 -0.46 6.81
CA GLY A 79 7.89 0.62 6.82
C GLY A 79 6.55 0.17 7.39
N GLN A 80 5.81 1.15 7.88
CA GLN A 80 4.45 0.96 8.35
C GLN A 80 3.58 2.14 7.92
N ALA A 81 2.32 1.83 7.61
CA ALA A 81 1.28 2.80 7.36
C ALA A 81 0.03 2.42 8.16
N GLN A 82 -0.64 3.41 8.74
CA GLN A 82 -1.86 3.23 9.50
C GLN A 82 -2.87 4.30 9.08
N LEU A 83 -4.07 3.85 8.69
CA LEU A 83 -5.21 4.71 8.42
C LEU A 83 -6.28 4.44 9.46
N ALA A 84 -6.63 5.45 10.25
CA ALA A 84 -7.58 5.29 11.33
C ALA A 84 -8.98 4.95 10.81
N SER A 85 -9.44 5.64 9.77
CA SER A 85 -10.73 5.42 9.15
C SER A 85 -10.78 5.96 7.73
N LEU A 86 -11.62 5.36 6.90
CA LEU A 86 -12.06 5.89 5.62
C LEU A 86 -13.55 5.61 5.49
N ALA A 87 -14.36 6.64 5.27
CA ALA A 87 -15.77 6.50 5.01
C ALA A 87 -16.13 7.16 3.68
N VAL A 88 -16.96 6.51 2.91
CA VAL A 88 -17.48 7.01 1.64
C VAL A 88 -18.98 6.82 1.64
N GLU A 89 -19.70 7.90 1.40
CA GLU A 89 -21.16 7.87 1.24
C GLU A 89 -21.51 8.61 -0.05
N THR A 90 -22.23 7.94 -0.96
CA THR A 90 -22.77 8.54 -2.17
C THR A 90 -24.27 8.44 -2.19
N SER A 91 -24.94 9.48 -2.69
CA SER A 91 -26.40 9.52 -2.81
C SER A 91 -26.86 9.39 -4.26
N LYS A 92 -26.08 9.88 -5.22
CA LYS A 92 -26.40 9.86 -6.67
C LYS A 92 -25.15 9.52 -7.50
N PRO A 93 -25.29 8.85 -8.64
CA PRO A 93 -26.50 8.24 -9.22
C PRO A 93 -26.93 6.95 -8.52
N SER A 94 -26.03 6.29 -7.78
CA SER A 94 -26.32 5.06 -7.03
C SER A 94 -25.93 5.25 -5.56
N PRO A 95 -26.88 5.13 -4.61
CA PRO A 95 -26.55 5.20 -3.20
C PRO A 95 -25.55 4.11 -2.83
N PHE A 96 -24.47 4.51 -2.17
CA PHE A 96 -23.48 3.62 -1.62
C PHE A 96 -23.01 4.15 -0.28
N LYS A 97 -22.78 3.24 0.67
CA LYS A 97 -22.17 3.54 1.97
C LYS A 97 -21.13 2.49 2.30
N GLY A 98 -19.91 2.94 2.51
CA GLY A 98 -18.81 2.08 2.90
C GLY A 98 -17.90 2.75 3.92
N SER A 99 -17.34 1.95 4.84
CA SER A 99 -16.32 2.44 5.76
C SER A 99 -15.30 1.36 6.06
N LEU A 100 -14.05 1.78 6.18
CA LEU A 100 -12.90 0.95 6.57
C LEU A 100 -12.31 1.56 7.85
N ASN A 101 -12.04 0.74 8.86
CA ASN A 101 -11.51 1.18 10.12
C ASN A 101 -10.21 0.46 10.48
N ALA A 102 -9.27 1.23 10.99
CA ALA A 102 -7.97 0.79 11.51
C ALA A 102 -7.22 -0.09 10.51
N LEU A 103 -7.09 0.39 9.26
CA LEU A 103 -6.20 -0.25 8.28
C LEU A 103 -4.75 -0.11 8.74
N GLN A 104 -4.04 -1.22 8.74
CA GLN A 104 -2.62 -1.30 9.06
C GLN A 104 -1.89 -2.04 7.95
N TYR A 105 -0.76 -1.52 7.56
CA TYR A 105 0.15 -2.13 6.62
C TYR A 105 1.57 -2.04 7.18
N GLY A 106 2.33 -3.11 7.07
CA GLY A 106 3.72 -3.17 7.44
C GLY A 106 4.53 -4.02 6.48
N TYR A 107 5.78 -3.65 6.28
CA TYR A 107 6.72 -4.47 5.56
C TYR A 107 8.11 -4.40 6.17
N GLN A 108 8.90 -5.45 5.96
CA GLN A 108 10.32 -5.48 6.25
C GLN A 108 11.04 -6.27 5.17
N THR A 109 12.11 -5.70 4.60
CA THR A 109 12.93 -6.35 3.59
C THR A 109 14.39 -6.31 4.01
N ASN A 110 15.03 -7.48 4.03
CA ASN A 110 16.44 -7.68 4.33
C ASN A 110 17.14 -8.37 3.18
N ALA A 111 18.47 -8.31 3.12
CA ALA A 111 19.30 -9.08 2.21
C ALA A 111 20.16 -10.09 2.96
N SER A 112 20.40 -11.24 2.33
CA SER A 112 21.42 -12.24 2.72
C SER A 112 22.18 -12.65 1.47
N GLY A 113 23.42 -12.16 1.33
CA GLY A 113 24.16 -12.27 0.07
C GLY A 113 23.41 -11.59 -1.07
N ASP A 114 23.21 -12.29 -2.18
CA ASP A 114 22.49 -11.81 -3.35
C ASP A 114 20.97 -12.06 -3.29
N TYR A 115 20.44 -12.43 -2.15
CA TYR A 115 19.03 -12.76 -1.98
C TYR A 115 18.33 -11.80 -1.03
N LEU A 116 17.06 -11.50 -1.35
CA LEU A 116 16.17 -10.71 -0.52
C LEU A 116 15.19 -11.61 0.22
N ASN A 117 14.89 -11.20 1.45
CA ASN A 117 13.80 -11.74 2.25
C ASN A 117 12.87 -10.60 2.63
N SER A 118 11.59 -10.75 2.36
CA SER A 118 10.58 -9.73 2.64
C SER A 118 9.43 -10.33 3.44
N ASP A 119 8.98 -9.59 4.44
CA ASP A 119 7.77 -9.87 5.22
C ASP A 119 6.80 -8.72 5.00
N VAL A 120 5.52 -9.05 4.80
CA VAL A 120 4.43 -8.08 4.64
C VAL A 120 3.29 -8.46 5.56
N GLN A 121 2.71 -7.46 6.21
CA GLN A 121 1.53 -7.59 7.05
C GLN A 121 0.48 -6.59 6.61
N LEU A 122 -0.77 -7.03 6.58
CA LEU A 122 -1.94 -6.20 6.27
C LEU A 122 -3.08 -6.60 7.19
N GLY A 123 -3.72 -5.62 7.82
CA GLY A 123 -4.87 -5.87 8.68
C GLY A 123 -5.82 -4.69 8.73
N PHE A 124 -7.06 -4.96 9.14
CA PHE A 124 -8.05 -3.93 9.44
C PHE A 124 -9.02 -4.41 10.53
N ALA A 125 -9.59 -3.47 11.29
CA ALA A 125 -10.55 -3.82 12.33
C ALA A 125 -11.94 -4.11 11.77
N SER A 126 -12.42 -3.31 10.83
CA SER A 126 -13.69 -3.56 10.14
C SER A 126 -13.75 -2.91 8.76
N LEU A 127 -14.47 -3.57 7.87
CA LEU A 127 -14.90 -3.05 6.57
C LEU A 127 -16.42 -3.21 6.48
N ASP A 128 -17.13 -2.08 6.48
CA ASP A 128 -18.59 -2.05 6.33
C ASP A 128 -18.92 -1.65 4.89
N LEU A 129 -19.66 -2.48 4.18
CA LEU A 129 -20.10 -2.25 2.80
C LEU A 129 -21.62 -2.43 2.70
N SER A 130 -22.35 -1.33 2.55
CA SER A 130 -23.81 -1.32 2.39
C SER A 130 -24.53 -2.19 3.44
N GLY A 131 -24.14 -2.04 4.71
CA GLY A 131 -24.74 -2.73 5.85
C GLY A 131 -24.19 -4.11 6.16
N LYS A 132 -23.22 -4.63 5.38
CA LYS A 132 -22.50 -5.87 5.66
C LYS A 132 -21.13 -5.57 6.26
N ARG A 133 -20.85 -6.14 7.43
CA ARG A 133 -19.59 -5.97 8.14
C ARG A 133 -18.67 -7.17 7.94
N TYR A 134 -17.46 -6.88 7.51
CA TYR A 134 -16.33 -7.80 7.40
C TYR A 134 -15.25 -7.41 8.40
N GLY A 135 -14.48 -8.37 8.86
CA GLY A 135 -13.37 -8.17 9.79
C GLY A 135 -13.74 -8.47 11.25
N PRO A 136 -12.75 -8.44 12.14
CA PRO A 136 -11.37 -8.08 11.82
C PRO A 136 -10.75 -8.99 10.76
N ALA A 137 -9.75 -8.45 10.06
CA ALA A 137 -8.93 -9.22 9.14
C ALA A 137 -7.45 -8.94 9.42
N ASP A 138 -6.66 -9.97 9.28
CA ASP A 138 -5.20 -9.92 9.40
C ASP A 138 -4.57 -10.95 8.46
N MET A 139 -3.52 -10.53 7.75
CA MET A 139 -2.76 -11.36 6.82
C MET A 139 -1.27 -11.08 6.99
N ALA A 140 -0.46 -12.12 7.07
CA ALA A 140 0.97 -12.02 6.95
C ALA A 140 1.50 -12.92 5.85
N PHE A 141 2.33 -12.35 5.01
CA PHE A 141 2.94 -12.97 3.86
C PHE A 141 4.47 -12.82 3.92
N ALA A 142 5.19 -13.84 3.50
CA ALA A 142 6.63 -13.79 3.37
C ALA A 142 7.06 -14.23 1.97
N ALA A 143 8.07 -13.52 1.46
CA ALA A 143 8.82 -13.92 0.28
C ALA A 143 10.27 -14.10 0.67
N ARG A 144 10.85 -15.25 0.36
CA ARG A 144 12.22 -15.61 0.69
C ARG A 144 13.00 -15.93 -0.57
N HIS A 145 14.31 -15.81 -0.45
CA HIS A 145 15.25 -16.24 -1.48
C HIS A 145 15.03 -15.57 -2.84
N LEU A 146 14.58 -14.32 -2.84
CA LEU A 146 14.37 -13.55 -4.06
C LEU A 146 15.72 -13.05 -4.58
N HIS A 147 16.15 -13.48 -5.76
CA HIS A 147 17.43 -13.06 -6.36
C HIS A 147 17.43 -11.54 -6.63
N ALA A 148 18.24 -10.80 -5.87
CA ALA A 148 18.23 -9.34 -5.84
C ALA A 148 18.53 -8.68 -7.21
N PRO A 149 19.50 -9.15 -8.02
CA PRO A 149 19.72 -8.60 -9.36
C PRO A 149 18.50 -8.74 -10.28
N THR A 150 17.74 -9.85 -10.15
CA THR A 150 16.51 -10.03 -10.94
C THR A 150 15.41 -9.09 -10.46
N VAL A 151 15.26 -8.91 -9.14
CA VAL A 151 14.30 -7.95 -8.57
C VAL A 151 14.64 -6.53 -9.02
N ALA A 152 15.92 -6.12 -8.97
CA ALA A 152 16.35 -4.80 -9.43
C ALA A 152 16.01 -4.55 -10.90
N LYS A 153 16.19 -5.58 -11.75
CA LYS A 153 15.81 -5.51 -13.16
C LYS A 153 14.30 -5.37 -13.36
N LEU A 154 13.49 -6.11 -12.57
CA LEU A 154 12.03 -5.98 -12.59
C LEU A 154 11.56 -4.60 -12.16
N GLU A 155 12.15 -4.02 -11.10
CA GLU A 155 11.87 -2.64 -10.71
C GLU A 155 12.19 -1.63 -11.82
N GLN A 156 13.28 -1.83 -12.54
CA GLN A 156 13.62 -0.95 -13.66
C GLN A 156 12.58 -1.07 -14.78
N VAL A 157 12.18 -2.29 -15.15
CA VAL A 157 11.11 -2.53 -16.14
C VAL A 157 9.81 -1.86 -15.73
N LEU A 158 9.42 -1.96 -14.46
CA LEU A 158 8.21 -1.31 -13.95
C LEU A 158 8.30 0.23 -14.02
N ARG A 159 9.45 0.80 -13.66
CA ARG A 159 9.69 2.25 -13.81
C ARG A 159 9.61 2.71 -15.26
N ASP A 160 10.15 1.92 -16.18
CA ASP A 160 10.14 2.26 -17.61
C ASP A 160 8.72 2.17 -18.20
N ILE A 161 7.93 1.18 -17.78
CA ILE A 161 6.50 1.08 -18.13
C ILE A 161 5.74 2.31 -17.62
N GLN A 162 5.94 2.71 -16.37
CA GLN A 162 5.28 3.90 -15.80
C GLN A 162 5.66 5.18 -16.54
N LYS A 163 6.94 5.37 -16.90
CA LYS A 163 7.41 6.54 -17.66
C LYS A 163 6.81 6.62 -19.06
N GLN A 164 6.54 5.49 -19.69
CA GLN A 164 5.94 5.43 -21.02
C GLN A 164 4.43 5.71 -21.02
N GLY A 165 3.81 5.89 -19.86
CA GLY A 165 2.39 6.17 -19.73
C GLY A 165 1.48 5.02 -20.19
N LEU A 166 2.00 3.80 -20.18
CA LEU A 166 1.27 2.58 -20.57
C LEU A 166 0.15 2.30 -19.56
N SER A 167 -1.01 2.92 -19.76
CA SER A 167 -2.16 2.77 -18.86
C SER A 167 -3.46 2.33 -19.56
N THR A 168 -3.39 1.83 -20.78
CA THR A 168 -4.58 1.44 -21.54
C THR A 168 -4.58 -0.04 -21.94
N SER A 169 -5.74 -0.57 -22.28
CA SER A 169 -6.02 -1.99 -22.46
C SER A 169 -5.12 -2.73 -23.48
N ASP A 170 -4.58 -2.02 -24.47
CA ASP A 170 -3.70 -2.62 -25.50
C ASP A 170 -2.27 -2.85 -25.00
N ASP A 171 -1.86 -2.15 -23.95
CA ASP A 171 -0.50 -2.22 -23.39
C ASP A 171 -0.34 -3.27 -22.29
N ASN A 172 -1.43 -3.80 -21.72
CA ASN A 172 -1.39 -4.85 -20.71
C ASN A 172 -0.67 -6.11 -21.21
N GLY A 173 -0.83 -6.44 -22.51
CA GLY A 173 -0.11 -7.55 -23.13
C GLY A 173 1.40 -7.34 -23.20
N LYS A 174 1.85 -6.13 -23.51
CA LYS A 174 3.29 -5.78 -23.55
C LYS A 174 3.89 -5.76 -22.16
N ALA A 175 3.22 -5.11 -21.20
CA ALA A 175 3.65 -5.09 -19.80
C ALA A 175 3.76 -6.50 -19.22
N PHE A 176 2.79 -7.37 -19.48
CA PHE A 176 2.84 -8.77 -19.07
C PHE A 176 3.96 -9.55 -19.75
N ALA A 177 4.18 -9.36 -21.05
CA ALA A 177 5.29 -10.01 -21.78
C ALA A 177 6.66 -9.57 -21.23
N MET A 178 6.84 -8.27 -20.97
CA MET A 178 8.07 -7.73 -20.36
C MET A 178 8.28 -8.30 -18.94
N PHE A 179 7.22 -8.35 -18.14
CA PHE A 179 7.28 -8.96 -16.80
C PHE A 179 7.63 -10.45 -16.89
N LYS A 180 6.97 -11.21 -17.77
CA LYS A 180 7.27 -12.64 -17.98
C LYS A 180 8.72 -12.85 -18.41
N GLN A 181 9.21 -12.10 -19.38
CA GLN A 181 10.57 -12.22 -19.88
C GLN A 181 11.62 -11.93 -18.80
N ASN A 182 11.41 -10.90 -17.99
CA ASN A 182 12.37 -10.44 -16.99
C ASN A 182 12.15 -11.09 -15.61
N GLY A 183 10.96 -11.61 -15.31
CA GLY A 183 10.63 -12.27 -14.06
C GLY A 183 10.90 -13.77 -14.04
N MET A 184 10.89 -14.45 -15.20
CA MET A 184 11.21 -15.88 -15.26
C MET A 184 12.54 -16.26 -14.59
N PRO A 185 13.63 -15.47 -14.70
CA PRO A 185 14.86 -15.76 -13.97
C PRO A 185 14.70 -15.77 -12.46
N LEU A 186 13.69 -15.09 -11.90
CA LEU A 186 13.41 -15.14 -10.46
C LEU A 186 13.04 -16.57 -10.03
N LEU A 187 12.21 -17.27 -10.82
CA LEU A 187 11.77 -18.64 -10.54
C LEU A 187 12.89 -19.68 -10.63
N ARG A 188 14.00 -19.36 -11.30
CA ARG A 188 15.18 -20.25 -11.41
C ARG A 188 16.07 -20.22 -10.18
N ASN A 189 15.82 -19.33 -9.25
CA ASN A 189 16.60 -19.16 -8.03
C ASN A 189 15.83 -19.62 -6.79
N ASP A 190 14.92 -20.57 -6.96
CA ASP A 190 14.13 -21.20 -5.89
C ASP A 190 13.50 -20.19 -4.90
N PRO A 191 12.68 -19.25 -5.38
CA PRO A 191 12.00 -18.31 -4.51
C PRO A 191 10.95 -19.04 -3.68
N GLU A 192 10.89 -18.72 -2.40
CA GLU A 192 9.89 -19.25 -1.49
C GLU A 192 8.82 -18.19 -1.22
N LEU A 193 7.55 -18.56 -1.36
CA LEU A 193 6.41 -17.73 -1.01
C LEU A 193 5.61 -18.42 0.08
N GLU A 194 5.38 -17.72 1.18
CA GLU A 194 4.70 -18.25 2.35
C GLU A 194 3.55 -17.34 2.77
N LEU A 195 2.35 -17.88 2.85
CA LEU A 195 1.25 -17.26 3.57
C LEU A 195 1.34 -17.68 5.04
N LYS A 196 1.94 -16.84 5.90
CA LYS A 196 2.15 -17.16 7.32
C LYS A 196 0.83 -17.33 8.06
N HIS A 197 -0.09 -16.41 7.85
CA HIS A 197 -1.46 -16.53 8.33
C HIS A 197 -2.42 -15.65 7.52
N LEU A 198 -3.68 -16.03 7.54
CA LEU A 198 -4.80 -15.25 7.05
C LEU A 198 -5.98 -15.47 7.98
N THR A 199 -6.53 -14.39 8.52
CA THR A 199 -7.81 -14.42 9.23
C THR A 199 -8.75 -13.38 8.64
N LEU A 200 -10.01 -13.73 8.47
CA LEU A 200 -11.06 -12.81 8.03
C LEU A 200 -12.39 -13.26 8.63
N ARG A 201 -13.05 -12.38 9.38
CA ARG A 201 -14.42 -12.62 9.82
C ARG A 201 -15.40 -12.11 8.77
N LEU A 202 -16.33 -12.97 8.36
CA LEU A 202 -17.39 -12.69 7.40
C LEU A 202 -18.64 -12.10 8.10
N PRO A 203 -19.58 -11.46 7.36
CA PRO A 203 -20.78 -10.87 7.91
C PRO A 203 -21.71 -11.85 8.62
N ASP A 204 -21.68 -13.12 8.25
CA ASP A 204 -22.45 -14.22 8.86
C ASP A 204 -21.79 -14.81 10.13
N GLY A 205 -20.72 -14.20 10.61
CA GLY A 205 -19.96 -14.62 11.78
C GLY A 205 -18.94 -15.74 11.53
N ARG A 206 -18.90 -16.33 10.34
CA ARG A 206 -17.87 -17.30 9.99
C ARG A 206 -16.50 -16.64 9.92
N ALA A 207 -15.45 -17.35 10.28
CA ALA A 207 -14.08 -16.90 10.12
C ALA A 207 -13.38 -17.76 9.05
N ILE A 208 -12.66 -17.09 8.16
CA ILE A 208 -11.68 -17.74 7.30
C ILE A 208 -10.37 -17.70 8.06
N VAL A 209 -9.77 -18.84 8.29
CA VAL A 209 -8.47 -18.98 8.93
C VAL A 209 -7.59 -19.83 8.02
N GLY A 210 -6.48 -19.28 7.59
CA GLY A 210 -5.47 -19.97 6.81
C GLY A 210 -4.11 -19.85 7.48
N THR A 211 -3.42 -20.95 7.67
CA THR A 211 -2.00 -21.00 7.99
C THR A 211 -1.31 -21.73 6.86
N GLY A 212 -0.37 -21.07 6.18
CA GLY A 212 0.37 -21.69 5.08
C GLY A 212 1.50 -22.57 5.61
N SER A 213 1.65 -23.73 4.98
CA SER A 213 2.94 -24.40 4.93
C SER A 213 3.77 -23.76 3.82
N PRO A 214 5.10 -23.64 3.94
CA PRO A 214 5.90 -23.14 2.83
C PRO A 214 5.62 -24.01 1.60
N PHE A 215 5.31 -23.37 0.47
CA PHE A 215 5.30 -24.04 -0.80
C PHE A 215 6.77 -24.34 -1.14
N ALA A 216 7.21 -25.55 -0.84
CA ALA A 216 8.42 -26.09 -1.43
C ALA A 216 8.12 -26.47 -2.89
N PRO A 217 9.06 -26.22 -3.83
CA PRO A 217 8.92 -26.56 -5.25
C PRO A 217 8.82 -28.07 -5.47
#